data_2127dfd6fd861507b2ea2cfbdd9140fd
#
_entry.id   2127dfd6fd861507b2ea2cfbdd9140fd
#
_cell.length_a   1.000
_cell.length_b   1.000
_cell.length_c   1.000
_cell.angle_alpha   90.00
_cell.angle_beta   90.00
_cell.angle_gamma   90.00
#
_symmetry.space_group_name_H-M   'P 1'
#
loop_
_entity.id
_entity.type
_entity.pdbx_description
1 polymer ?
#
loop_
_entity_poly.entity_id
_entity_poly.type
_entity_poly.pdbx_seq_one_letter_code
_entity_poly.pdbx_strand_id
1 'polypeptide(L)'
;LDDDFLSPEKMSYKDKSVQLAVEKLIQIIRNDYQKNNKVVNIAFVDGRTGSTVGRIIEKMSYKESDITYIENSMAILTQAREILNKTDIPINYEFVSDYSVNNELIFKFDYVISVNGLHRYKDTEKALKKCRLLLKNGGKLVFIEQEKLMPVGYITAAVIENGFENLDEDRKSKGDPMLASYLWKNILFRLGYSSLKLTKIENSMTFMMEATFLTDNERLTDKEVKEKVSEIVPDYMIPEYVKYFYDIPLSSNGKIDRKKIAQDFSIEKELTEDDMMKTQTEETVSAIWSEILGLNSISRNSGFIEIGGDSLAATKFLTIIKNRMGVDISLQQMFENQTLYKIAELIEQKVEESDMEEGEI
;
A
#
# COMPACT_ATOMS: atom_id res chain seq x y z
N LEU A 1 2.05 -21.20 -5.57
CA LEU A 1 1.26 -21.29 -6.82
C LEU A 1 1.99 -20.51 -7.91
N ASP A 2 3.07 -21.13 -8.41
CA ASP A 2 3.86 -20.62 -9.55
C ASP A 2 3.15 -20.77 -10.89
N ASP A 3 1.85 -20.96 -10.88
CA ASP A 3 1.09 -21.07 -12.11
C ASP A 3 0.73 -19.66 -12.58
N ASP A 4 1.59 -19.14 -13.43
CA ASP A 4 1.51 -17.83 -14.11
C ASP A 4 0.14 -17.56 -14.78
N PHE A 5 -0.70 -18.58 -14.86
CA PHE A 5 -1.98 -18.55 -15.56
C PHE A 5 -3.15 -18.09 -14.68
N LEU A 6 -3.07 -18.25 -13.35
CA LEU A 6 -4.19 -18.04 -12.42
C LEU A 6 -4.06 -16.81 -11.52
N SER A 7 -3.05 -15.96 -11.73
CA SER A 7 -2.96 -14.69 -10.99
C SER A 7 -4.13 -13.77 -11.34
N PRO A 8 -4.93 -13.28 -10.37
CA PRO A 8 -6.05 -12.37 -10.63
C PRO A 8 -5.66 -11.13 -11.41
N GLU A 9 -4.45 -10.62 -11.21
CA GLU A 9 -3.92 -9.48 -11.94
C GLU A 9 -3.69 -9.78 -13.41
N LYS A 10 -3.09 -10.94 -13.72
CA LYS A 10 -2.86 -11.37 -15.11
C LYS A 10 -4.17 -11.68 -15.80
N MET A 11 -5.14 -12.25 -15.08
CA MET A 11 -6.49 -12.48 -15.60
C MET A 11 -7.22 -11.17 -15.86
N SER A 12 -7.16 -10.24 -14.92
CA SER A 12 -7.76 -8.90 -15.06
C SER A 12 -7.20 -8.15 -16.27
N TYR A 13 -5.90 -8.16 -16.47
CA TYR A 13 -5.28 -7.49 -17.63
C TYR A 13 -5.54 -8.20 -18.96
N LYS A 14 -5.79 -9.52 -18.99
CA LYS A 14 -6.20 -10.25 -20.19
C LYS A 14 -7.62 -9.90 -20.63
N ASP A 15 -8.43 -9.32 -19.73
CA ASP A 15 -9.76 -8.83 -20.08
C ASP A 15 -9.65 -7.65 -21.07
N LYS A 16 -10.20 -7.85 -22.28
CA LYS A 16 -10.21 -6.82 -23.32
C LYS A 16 -10.86 -5.52 -22.87
N SER A 17 -11.84 -5.59 -21.99
CA SER A 17 -12.52 -4.41 -21.48
C SER A 17 -11.61 -3.56 -20.59
N VAL A 18 -10.78 -4.21 -19.75
CA VAL A 18 -9.76 -3.54 -18.96
C VAL A 18 -8.69 -2.91 -19.87
N GLN A 19 -8.25 -3.63 -20.90
CA GLN A 19 -7.30 -3.09 -21.88
C GLN A 19 -7.83 -1.84 -22.58
N LEU A 20 -9.08 -1.85 -23.02
CA LEU A 20 -9.73 -0.69 -23.63
C LEU A 20 -9.86 0.49 -22.67
N ALA A 21 -10.18 0.23 -21.40
CA ALA A 21 -10.20 1.27 -20.37
C ALA A 21 -8.81 1.88 -20.13
N VAL A 22 -7.79 1.04 -20.09
CA VAL A 22 -6.37 1.47 -19.95
C VAL A 22 -5.93 2.31 -21.16
N GLU A 23 -6.30 1.95 -22.37
CA GLU A 23 -5.98 2.76 -23.56
C GLU A 23 -6.62 4.15 -23.49
N LYS A 24 -7.88 4.23 -23.04
CA LYS A 24 -8.54 5.53 -22.81
C LYS A 24 -7.83 6.35 -21.72
N LEU A 25 -7.41 5.72 -20.64
CA LEU A 25 -6.63 6.35 -19.57
C LEU A 25 -5.33 6.96 -20.12
N ILE A 26 -4.56 6.17 -20.86
CA ILE A 26 -3.29 6.63 -21.46
C ILE A 26 -3.53 7.83 -22.38
N GLN A 27 -4.61 7.81 -23.14
CA GLN A 27 -4.94 8.92 -24.03
C GLN A 27 -5.28 10.21 -23.27
N ILE A 28 -5.96 10.10 -22.14
CA ILE A 28 -6.25 11.25 -21.27
C ILE A 28 -4.94 11.88 -20.78
N ILE A 29 -4.01 11.08 -20.29
CA ILE A 29 -2.72 11.56 -19.77
C ILE A 29 -1.89 12.21 -20.88
N ARG A 30 -1.82 11.60 -22.06
CA ARG A 30 -1.13 12.16 -23.23
C ARG A 30 -1.71 13.50 -23.67
N ASN A 31 -3.03 13.60 -23.71
CA ASN A 31 -3.69 14.85 -24.09
C ASN A 31 -3.39 15.97 -23.08
N ASP A 32 -3.34 15.67 -21.79
CA ASP A 32 -2.99 16.65 -20.76
C ASP A 32 -1.51 17.08 -20.88
N TYR A 33 -0.59 16.15 -21.14
CA TYR A 33 0.81 16.49 -21.42
C TYR A 33 0.94 17.40 -22.65
N GLN A 34 0.33 17.02 -23.77
CA GLN A 34 0.40 17.78 -25.01
C GLN A 34 -0.18 19.20 -24.86
N LYS A 35 -1.26 19.33 -24.08
CA LYS A 35 -1.91 20.62 -23.83
C LYS A 35 -1.05 21.55 -22.98
N ASN A 36 -0.38 20.99 -21.97
CA ASN A 36 0.31 21.78 -20.95
C ASN A 36 1.83 21.83 -21.16
N ASN A 37 2.38 20.99 -22.03
CA ASN A 37 3.82 20.78 -22.25
C ASN A 37 4.62 20.64 -20.95
N LYS A 38 4.06 19.92 -19.97
CA LYS A 38 4.62 19.73 -18.64
C LYS A 38 4.57 18.26 -18.25
N VAL A 39 5.65 17.75 -17.68
CA VAL A 39 5.71 16.39 -17.11
C VAL A 39 4.59 16.20 -16.10
N VAL A 40 3.87 15.10 -16.23
CA VAL A 40 2.72 14.76 -15.40
C VAL A 40 3.17 13.83 -14.27
N ASN A 41 2.91 14.22 -13.02
CA ASN A 41 3.22 13.40 -11.86
C ASN A 41 2.08 12.41 -11.61
N ILE A 42 2.41 11.12 -11.67
CA ILE A 42 1.42 10.04 -11.59
C ILE A 42 1.76 9.13 -10.41
N ALA A 43 0.77 8.88 -9.55
CA ALA A 43 0.83 7.82 -8.55
C ALA A 43 -0.02 6.64 -9.00
N PHE A 44 0.56 5.44 -9.06
CA PHE A 44 -0.19 4.19 -9.09
C PHE A 44 -0.36 3.68 -7.67
N VAL A 45 -1.60 3.47 -7.25
CA VAL A 45 -1.94 2.99 -5.91
C VAL A 45 -2.59 1.62 -5.98
N ASP A 46 -2.25 0.76 -5.00
CA ASP A 46 -2.87 -0.54 -4.79
C ASP A 46 -2.78 -1.46 -6.03
N GLY A 47 -1.65 -1.38 -6.73
CA GLY A 47 -1.36 -2.14 -7.95
C GLY A 47 -0.86 -3.57 -7.69
N ARG A 48 -0.79 -4.02 -6.43
CA ARG A 48 -0.31 -5.33 -5.97
C ARG A 48 1.11 -5.64 -6.47
N THR A 49 1.29 -6.77 -7.19
CA THR A 49 2.60 -7.17 -7.70
C THR A 49 3.13 -6.25 -8.82
N GLY A 50 2.36 -5.27 -9.25
CA GLY A 50 2.76 -4.33 -10.30
C GLY A 50 2.64 -4.85 -11.73
N SER A 51 2.22 -6.11 -11.93
CA SER A 51 2.16 -6.69 -13.29
C SER A 51 1.26 -5.92 -14.24
N THR A 52 0.08 -5.47 -13.79
CA THR A 52 -0.83 -4.64 -14.60
C THR A 52 -0.26 -3.24 -14.81
N VAL A 53 0.31 -2.66 -13.75
CA VAL A 53 0.92 -1.32 -13.79
C VAL A 53 2.11 -1.29 -14.75
N GLY A 54 2.99 -2.30 -14.72
CA GLY A 54 4.12 -2.40 -15.64
C GLY A 54 3.69 -2.34 -17.11
N ARG A 55 2.66 -3.07 -17.47
CA ARG A 55 2.11 -3.06 -18.85
C ARG A 55 1.45 -1.73 -19.22
N ILE A 56 0.91 -0.99 -18.27
CA ILE A 56 0.41 0.37 -18.50
C ILE A 56 1.58 1.30 -18.74
N ILE A 57 2.61 1.24 -17.90
CA ILE A 57 3.80 2.07 -17.98
C ILE A 57 4.55 1.86 -19.30
N GLU A 58 4.71 0.60 -19.74
CA GLU A 58 5.33 0.27 -21.03
C GLU A 58 4.65 0.95 -22.23
N LYS A 59 3.34 1.20 -22.13
CA LYS A 59 2.57 1.90 -23.18
C LYS A 59 2.62 3.43 -23.04
N MET A 60 3.13 3.94 -21.92
CA MET A 60 3.28 5.36 -21.65
C MET A 60 4.67 5.85 -22.09
N SER A 61 4.80 7.14 -22.39
CA SER A 61 6.11 7.75 -22.62
C SER A 61 6.70 8.19 -21.29
N TYR A 62 7.86 7.64 -20.90
CA TYR A 62 8.57 8.05 -19.68
C TYR A 62 9.01 9.53 -19.67
N LYS A 63 9.15 10.13 -20.86
CA LYS A 63 9.49 11.56 -20.98
C LYS A 63 8.33 12.49 -20.61
N GLU A 64 7.12 11.96 -20.58
CA GLU A 64 5.88 12.71 -20.35
C GLU A 64 5.40 12.59 -18.90
N SER A 65 5.95 11.64 -18.11
CA SER A 65 5.43 11.29 -16.81
C SER A 65 6.52 10.98 -15.80
N ASP A 66 6.37 11.51 -14.58
CA ASP A 66 7.10 11.06 -13.37
C ASP A 66 6.19 10.09 -12.61
N ILE A 67 6.67 8.86 -12.42
CA ILE A 67 5.86 7.74 -11.95
C ILE A 67 6.28 7.35 -10.54
N THR A 68 5.31 7.28 -9.64
CA THR A 68 5.46 6.75 -8.29
C THR A 68 4.50 5.57 -8.10
N TYR A 69 5.03 4.46 -7.60
CA TYR A 69 4.26 3.28 -7.24
C TYR A 69 4.11 3.22 -5.72
N ILE A 70 2.87 3.16 -5.25
CA ILE A 70 2.51 3.31 -3.83
C ILE A 70 1.76 2.07 -3.35
N GLU A 71 2.26 1.45 -2.29
CA GLU A 71 1.65 0.28 -1.63
C GLU A 71 1.66 0.41 -0.11
N ASN A 72 0.73 -0.29 0.54
CA ASN A 72 0.64 -0.37 2.00
C ASN A 72 1.14 -1.70 2.58
N SER A 73 1.77 -2.53 1.75
CA SER A 73 2.41 -3.78 2.14
C SER A 73 3.84 -3.82 1.60
N MET A 74 4.83 -3.90 2.49
CA MET A 74 6.24 -3.98 2.10
C MET A 74 6.53 -5.23 1.27
N ALA A 75 5.93 -6.37 1.61
CA ALA A 75 6.11 -7.60 0.84
C ALA A 75 5.60 -7.44 -0.61
N ILE A 76 4.44 -6.82 -0.78
CA ILE A 76 3.88 -6.53 -2.11
C ILE A 76 4.75 -5.49 -2.83
N LEU A 77 5.21 -4.45 -2.15
CA LEU A 77 6.06 -3.41 -2.73
C LEU A 77 7.39 -4.00 -3.23
N THR A 78 7.99 -4.92 -2.48
CA THR A 78 9.22 -5.63 -2.88
C THR A 78 8.99 -6.47 -4.14
N GLN A 79 7.91 -7.25 -4.19
CA GLN A 79 7.55 -8.02 -5.39
C GLN A 79 7.27 -7.12 -6.60
N ALA A 80 6.57 -6.00 -6.38
CA ALA A 80 6.30 -5.02 -7.43
C ALA A 80 7.60 -4.42 -7.98
N ARG A 81 8.55 -4.08 -7.11
CA ARG A 81 9.87 -3.57 -7.50
C ARG A 81 10.62 -4.57 -8.39
N GLU A 82 10.64 -5.86 -8.06
CA GLU A 82 11.28 -6.90 -8.87
C GLU A 82 10.65 -7.03 -10.28
N ILE A 83 9.33 -6.88 -10.36
CA ILE A 83 8.61 -6.97 -11.63
C ILE A 83 8.79 -5.70 -12.45
N LEU A 84 8.63 -4.54 -11.84
CA LEU A 84 8.66 -3.24 -12.51
C LEU A 84 10.07 -2.80 -12.90
N ASN A 85 11.11 -3.19 -12.17
CA ASN A 85 12.51 -2.92 -12.53
C ASN A 85 12.95 -3.64 -13.82
N LYS A 86 12.14 -4.55 -14.35
CA LYS A 86 12.35 -5.13 -15.70
C LYS A 86 11.96 -4.17 -16.81
N THR A 87 11.26 -3.09 -16.48
CA THR A 87 10.97 -1.99 -17.41
C THR A 87 12.14 -1.00 -17.38
N ASP A 88 12.52 -0.44 -18.51
CA ASP A 88 13.58 0.58 -18.61
C ASP A 88 13.10 1.98 -18.18
N ILE A 89 12.01 2.05 -17.40
CA ILE A 89 11.36 3.31 -17.01
C ILE A 89 11.66 3.57 -15.54
N PRO A 90 12.16 4.77 -15.18
CA PRO A 90 12.38 5.15 -13.78
C PRO A 90 11.05 5.19 -13.01
N ILE A 91 10.98 4.47 -11.90
CA ILE A 91 9.80 4.42 -11.02
C ILE A 91 10.26 4.66 -9.59
N ASN A 92 9.60 5.59 -8.92
CA ASN A 92 9.75 5.80 -7.49
C ASN A 92 8.83 4.82 -6.74
N TYR A 93 9.34 4.19 -5.69
CA TYR A 93 8.59 3.20 -4.89
C TYR A 93 8.39 3.74 -3.48
N GLU A 94 7.14 3.81 -3.06
CA GLU A 94 6.77 4.41 -1.79
C GLU A 94 5.85 3.48 -0.98
N PHE A 95 6.23 3.30 0.27
CA PHE A 95 5.37 2.64 1.25
C PHE A 95 4.49 3.68 1.94
N VAL A 96 3.23 3.33 2.17
CA VAL A 96 2.28 4.16 2.94
C VAL A 96 1.62 3.33 4.03
N SER A 97 1.46 3.91 5.21
CA SER A 97 0.77 3.24 6.31
C SER A 97 -0.75 3.17 6.08
N ASP A 98 -1.44 2.49 6.99
CA ASP A 98 -2.91 2.40 6.94
C ASP A 98 -3.64 3.71 7.29
N TYR A 99 -2.93 4.73 7.76
CA TYR A 99 -3.54 5.96 8.29
C TYR A 99 -2.96 7.24 7.69
N SER A 100 -1.71 7.22 7.28
CA SER A 100 -0.97 8.37 6.81
C SER A 100 -0.17 8.09 5.55
N VAL A 101 0.34 9.12 4.93
CA VAL A 101 1.29 9.07 3.81
C VAL A 101 2.50 9.91 4.16
N ASN A 102 3.65 9.59 3.51
CA ASN A 102 4.84 10.42 3.62
C ASN A 102 4.54 11.85 3.18
N ASN A 103 5.07 12.84 3.91
CA ASN A 103 4.84 14.26 3.64
C ASN A 103 5.27 14.69 2.23
N GLU A 104 6.27 14.04 1.67
CA GLU A 104 6.74 14.32 0.30
C GLU A 104 5.76 13.89 -0.79
N LEU A 105 4.78 13.05 -0.45
CA LEU A 105 3.77 12.55 -1.38
C LEU A 105 2.49 13.38 -1.35
N ILE A 106 2.26 14.17 -0.30
CA ILE A 106 1.03 14.94 -0.16
C ILE A 106 0.95 16.02 -1.24
N PHE A 107 -0.23 16.18 -1.83
CA PHE A 107 -0.52 17.20 -2.83
C PHE A 107 0.46 17.22 -4.02
N LYS A 108 1.09 16.08 -4.31
CA LYS A 108 2.17 15.94 -5.29
C LYS A 108 1.68 15.58 -6.68
N PHE A 109 0.61 14.80 -6.79
CA PHE A 109 0.26 14.12 -8.03
C PHE A 109 -0.82 14.84 -8.82
N ASP A 110 -0.61 14.89 -10.14
CA ASP A 110 -1.61 15.36 -11.11
C ASP A 110 -2.65 14.24 -11.34
N TYR A 111 -2.20 12.98 -11.26
CA TYR A 111 -3.04 11.79 -11.35
C TYR A 111 -2.74 10.80 -10.23
N VAL A 112 -3.79 10.27 -9.61
CA VAL A 112 -3.74 9.05 -8.80
C VAL A 112 -4.55 7.99 -9.52
N ILE A 113 -3.92 6.85 -9.81
CA ILE A 113 -4.49 5.80 -10.67
C ILE A 113 -4.57 4.49 -9.90
N SER A 114 -5.72 3.83 -9.99
CA SER A 114 -5.90 2.45 -9.48
C SER A 114 -6.61 1.58 -10.52
N VAL A 115 -6.18 0.33 -10.66
CA VAL A 115 -6.81 -0.63 -11.59
C VAL A 115 -7.19 -1.88 -10.83
N ASN A 116 -8.49 -2.11 -10.66
CA ASN A 116 -9.05 -3.24 -9.91
C ASN A 116 -8.44 -3.38 -8.50
N GLY A 117 -8.22 -2.25 -7.83
CA GLY A 117 -7.55 -2.17 -6.54
C GLY A 117 -8.46 -1.70 -5.40
N LEU A 118 -9.27 -0.68 -5.65
CA LEU A 118 -9.99 0.04 -4.61
C LEU A 118 -11.15 -0.77 -3.99
N HIS A 119 -11.78 -1.68 -4.73
CA HIS A 119 -12.85 -2.53 -4.20
C HIS A 119 -12.40 -3.46 -3.07
N ARG A 120 -11.09 -3.74 -2.95
CA ARG A 120 -10.52 -4.65 -1.93
C ARG A 120 -10.49 -4.06 -0.54
N TYR A 121 -10.60 -2.75 -0.42
CA TYR A 121 -10.60 -2.12 0.90
C TYR A 121 -11.90 -2.42 1.64
N LYS A 122 -11.79 -2.81 2.92
CA LYS A 122 -12.92 -2.91 3.83
C LYS A 122 -13.64 -1.58 3.94
N ASP A 123 -12.88 -0.52 4.08
CA ASP A 123 -13.36 0.86 4.08
C ASP A 123 -12.92 1.57 2.79
N THR A 124 -13.81 1.55 1.81
CA THR A 124 -13.60 2.18 0.50
C THR A 124 -13.45 3.71 0.61
N GLU A 125 -14.14 4.32 1.59
CA GLU A 125 -14.04 5.75 1.84
C GLU A 125 -12.64 6.13 2.32
N LYS A 126 -12.05 5.32 3.17
CA LYS A 126 -10.66 5.47 3.64
C LYS A 126 -9.66 5.42 2.48
N ALA A 127 -9.82 4.46 1.58
CA ALA A 127 -8.98 4.38 0.37
C ALA A 127 -9.07 5.64 -0.50
N LEU A 128 -10.28 6.18 -0.68
CA LEU A 128 -10.48 7.40 -1.46
C LEU A 128 -9.97 8.66 -0.74
N LYS A 129 -10.00 8.71 0.59
CA LYS A 129 -9.35 9.77 1.40
C LYS A 129 -7.83 9.76 1.20
N LYS A 130 -7.20 8.57 1.17
CA LYS A 130 -5.79 8.41 0.84
C LYS A 130 -5.48 9.02 -0.54
N CYS A 131 -6.21 8.60 -1.56
CA CYS A 131 -6.04 9.14 -2.91
C CYS A 131 -6.20 10.67 -2.95
N ARG A 132 -7.15 11.22 -2.21
CA ARG A 132 -7.39 12.67 -2.13
C ARG A 132 -6.19 13.42 -1.52
N LEU A 133 -5.54 12.85 -0.50
CA LEU A 133 -4.39 13.49 0.14
C LEU A 133 -3.18 13.56 -0.80
N LEU A 134 -3.02 12.57 -1.67
CA LEU A 134 -1.95 12.53 -2.66
C LEU A 134 -2.13 13.55 -3.79
N LEU A 135 -3.37 13.91 -4.13
CA LEU A 135 -3.69 14.76 -5.29
C LEU A 135 -3.36 16.23 -5.06
N LYS A 136 -2.79 16.89 -6.06
CA LYS A 136 -2.76 18.35 -6.18
C LYS A 136 -4.18 18.92 -6.20
N ASN A 137 -4.31 20.22 -5.92
CA ASN A 137 -5.55 20.93 -6.22
C ASN A 137 -5.79 20.92 -7.74
N GLY A 138 -6.95 20.47 -8.17
CA GLY A 138 -7.27 20.20 -9.57
C GLY A 138 -6.76 18.86 -10.11
N GLY A 139 -6.05 18.09 -9.31
CA GLY A 139 -5.61 16.73 -9.66
C GLY A 139 -6.76 15.75 -9.82
N LYS A 140 -6.54 14.67 -10.55
CA LYS A 140 -7.55 13.69 -10.92
C LYS A 140 -7.28 12.32 -10.31
N LEU A 141 -8.28 11.76 -9.65
CA LEU A 141 -8.34 10.33 -9.36
C LEU A 141 -8.96 9.64 -10.59
N VAL A 142 -8.25 8.66 -11.14
CA VAL A 142 -8.78 7.81 -12.22
C VAL A 142 -8.67 6.36 -11.79
N PHE A 143 -9.79 5.64 -11.78
CA PHE A 143 -9.74 4.23 -11.47
C PHE A 143 -10.61 3.41 -12.43
N ILE A 144 -10.15 2.17 -12.66
CA ILE A 144 -10.83 1.18 -13.49
C ILE A 144 -11.30 0.07 -12.57
N GLU A 145 -12.59 -0.21 -12.57
CA GLU A 145 -13.24 -1.21 -11.73
C GLU A 145 -14.33 -1.96 -12.51
N GLN A 146 -14.91 -2.98 -11.90
CA GLN A 146 -16.01 -3.75 -12.46
C GLN A 146 -17.28 -3.56 -11.63
N GLU A 147 -18.44 -3.54 -12.29
CA GLU A 147 -19.76 -3.43 -11.63
C GLU A 147 -20.12 -4.70 -10.86
N LYS A 148 -19.61 -5.85 -11.32
CA LYS A 148 -19.81 -7.18 -10.77
C LYS A 148 -18.62 -8.07 -11.03
N LEU A 149 -18.36 -9.00 -10.13
CA LEU A 149 -17.37 -10.03 -10.33
C LEU A 149 -17.90 -11.08 -11.32
N MET A 150 -17.06 -11.45 -12.28
CA MET A 150 -17.37 -12.57 -13.20
C MET A 150 -17.33 -13.90 -12.43
N PRO A 151 -18.09 -14.95 -12.84
CA PRO A 151 -18.15 -16.22 -12.13
C PRO A 151 -16.78 -16.84 -11.83
N VAL A 152 -15.85 -16.76 -12.77
CA VAL A 152 -14.46 -17.25 -12.60
C VAL A 152 -13.71 -16.43 -11.53
N GLY A 153 -14.01 -15.15 -11.43
CA GLY A 153 -13.45 -14.24 -10.43
C GLY A 153 -13.86 -14.62 -9.00
N TYR A 154 -15.08 -15.15 -8.79
CA TYR A 154 -15.48 -15.62 -7.45
C TYR A 154 -14.63 -16.79 -6.97
N ILE A 155 -14.23 -17.70 -7.85
CA ILE A 155 -13.38 -18.84 -7.49
C ILE A 155 -11.97 -18.35 -7.14
N THR A 156 -11.39 -17.48 -7.96
CA THR A 156 -10.03 -16.97 -7.76
C THR A 156 -9.95 -16.02 -6.58
N ALA A 157 -10.89 -15.10 -6.42
CA ALA A 157 -10.92 -14.14 -5.33
C ALA A 157 -11.22 -14.83 -3.98
N ALA A 158 -12.13 -15.82 -3.94
CA ALA A 158 -12.40 -16.57 -2.72
C ALA A 158 -11.18 -17.32 -2.18
N VAL A 159 -10.31 -17.82 -3.08
CA VAL A 159 -9.08 -18.53 -2.69
C VAL A 159 -7.95 -17.58 -2.31
N ILE A 160 -7.83 -16.42 -3.00
CA ILE A 160 -6.68 -15.52 -2.88
C ILE A 160 -6.94 -14.39 -1.88
N GLU A 161 -8.21 -14.01 -1.69
CA GLU A 161 -8.63 -12.91 -0.82
C GLU A 161 -9.29 -13.40 0.48
N ASN A 162 -8.93 -14.57 0.97
CA ASN A 162 -9.47 -15.17 2.20
C ASN A 162 -11.01 -15.15 2.26
N GLY A 163 -11.68 -15.54 1.18
CA GLY A 163 -13.14 -15.66 1.18
C GLY A 163 -13.88 -14.34 1.37
N PHE A 164 -13.27 -13.21 1.03
CA PHE A 164 -13.84 -11.87 1.22
C PHE A 164 -13.98 -11.44 2.69
N GLU A 165 -13.20 -12.01 3.59
CA GLU A 165 -13.24 -11.67 5.03
C GLU A 165 -12.95 -10.18 5.28
N ASN A 166 -12.17 -9.55 4.41
CA ASN A 166 -11.79 -8.14 4.50
C ASN A 166 -12.81 -7.16 3.91
N LEU A 167 -14.02 -7.62 3.55
CA LEU A 167 -15.08 -6.73 3.07
C LEU A 167 -15.93 -6.19 4.23
N ASP A 168 -16.64 -5.08 3.97
CA ASP A 168 -17.68 -4.61 4.87
C ASP A 168 -18.89 -5.57 4.89
N GLU A 169 -19.71 -5.46 5.92
CA GLU A 169 -20.83 -6.38 6.16
C GLU A 169 -21.90 -6.31 5.03
N ASP A 170 -22.06 -5.17 4.37
CA ASP A 170 -23.03 -5.02 3.28
C ASP A 170 -22.59 -5.83 2.05
N ARG A 171 -21.32 -5.72 1.65
CA ARG A 171 -20.76 -6.52 0.55
C ARG A 171 -20.70 -8.01 0.87
N LYS A 172 -20.34 -8.36 2.11
CA LYS A 172 -20.38 -9.76 2.57
C LYS A 172 -21.78 -10.35 2.46
N SER A 173 -22.80 -9.62 2.91
CA SER A 173 -24.18 -10.09 2.86
C SER A 173 -24.71 -10.27 1.43
N LYS A 174 -24.22 -9.48 0.48
CA LYS A 174 -24.54 -9.57 -0.95
C LYS A 174 -23.71 -10.62 -1.68
N GLY A 175 -22.64 -11.12 -1.06
CA GLY A 175 -21.70 -12.07 -1.69
C GLY A 175 -21.01 -11.52 -2.95
N ASP A 176 -20.89 -10.18 -3.07
CA ASP A 176 -20.22 -9.53 -4.19
C ASP A 176 -19.21 -8.49 -3.66
N PRO A 177 -17.92 -8.66 -3.91
CA PRO A 177 -16.90 -7.72 -3.46
C PRO A 177 -16.92 -6.40 -4.22
N MET A 178 -17.56 -6.37 -5.38
CA MET A 178 -17.58 -5.20 -6.24
C MET A 178 -18.61 -4.17 -5.76
N LEU A 179 -18.33 -2.91 -6.07
CA LEU A 179 -19.25 -1.81 -5.85
C LEU A 179 -19.77 -1.31 -7.19
N ALA A 180 -21.09 -1.16 -7.29
CA ALA A 180 -21.70 -0.56 -8.47
C ALA A 180 -21.22 0.89 -8.66
N SER A 181 -21.06 1.32 -9.90
CA SER A 181 -20.51 2.63 -10.26
C SER A 181 -21.24 3.81 -9.63
N TYR A 182 -22.53 3.70 -9.35
CA TYR A 182 -23.30 4.75 -8.68
C TYR A 182 -22.91 4.90 -7.19
N LEU A 183 -22.54 3.81 -6.50
CA LEU A 183 -22.04 3.86 -5.12
C LEU A 183 -20.70 4.59 -5.06
N TRP A 184 -19.80 4.30 -5.99
CA TRP A 184 -18.54 5.04 -6.14
C TRP A 184 -18.78 6.53 -6.31
N LYS A 185 -19.72 6.93 -7.18
CA LYS A 185 -20.09 8.34 -7.37
C LYS A 185 -20.55 8.99 -6.07
N ASN A 186 -21.41 8.31 -5.31
CA ASN A 186 -21.92 8.84 -4.05
C ASN A 186 -20.81 9.06 -3.02
N ILE A 187 -19.87 8.11 -2.91
CA ILE A 187 -18.74 8.24 -1.99
C ILE A 187 -17.82 9.39 -2.43
N LEU A 188 -17.46 9.46 -3.70
CA LEU A 188 -16.64 10.52 -4.26
C LEU A 188 -17.24 11.90 -4.02
N PHE A 189 -18.55 12.04 -4.25
CA PHE A 189 -19.25 13.30 -4.02
C PHE A 189 -19.20 13.72 -2.55
N ARG A 190 -19.46 12.80 -1.61
CA ARG A 190 -19.34 13.08 -0.16
C ARG A 190 -17.92 13.49 0.25
N LEU A 191 -16.91 12.96 -0.39
CA LEU A 191 -15.50 13.30 -0.14
C LEU A 191 -15.06 14.61 -0.80
N GLY A 192 -15.95 15.32 -1.49
CA GLY A 192 -15.66 16.61 -2.11
C GLY A 192 -14.97 16.52 -3.47
N TYR A 193 -15.00 15.35 -4.11
CA TYR A 193 -14.61 15.27 -5.51
C TYR A 193 -15.68 15.92 -6.40
N SER A 194 -15.22 16.62 -7.42
CA SER A 194 -16.05 17.28 -8.42
C SER A 194 -15.82 16.69 -9.82
N SER A 195 -16.58 17.15 -10.81
CA SER A 195 -16.40 16.77 -12.21
C SER A 195 -16.31 15.26 -12.43
N LEU A 196 -17.24 14.51 -11.82
CA LEU A 196 -17.28 13.05 -11.91
C LEU A 196 -17.67 12.61 -13.32
N LYS A 197 -16.79 11.89 -14.01
CA LYS A 197 -17.04 11.32 -15.32
C LYS A 197 -16.94 9.80 -15.28
N LEU A 198 -18.03 9.14 -15.62
CA LEU A 198 -18.11 7.68 -15.76
C LEU A 198 -18.01 7.29 -17.23
N THR A 199 -17.04 6.48 -17.57
CA THR A 199 -16.91 5.88 -18.89
C THR A 199 -17.15 4.38 -18.77
N LYS A 200 -18.27 3.88 -19.25
CA LYS A 200 -18.56 2.43 -19.34
C LYS A 200 -17.90 1.87 -20.58
N ILE A 201 -17.36 0.66 -20.46
CA ILE A 201 -16.82 -0.08 -21.60
C ILE A 201 -17.94 -0.94 -22.18
N GLU A 202 -18.21 -0.76 -23.46
CA GLU A 202 -19.31 -1.43 -24.15
C GLU A 202 -19.23 -2.96 -24.03
N ASN A 203 -20.40 -3.58 -23.88
CA ASN A 203 -20.55 -5.03 -23.74
C ASN A 203 -19.71 -5.67 -22.61
N SER A 204 -19.44 -4.89 -21.54
CA SER A 204 -18.69 -5.38 -20.38
C SER A 204 -19.23 -4.84 -19.07
N MET A 205 -18.75 -5.40 -17.95
CA MET A 205 -19.01 -4.88 -16.62
C MET A 205 -17.94 -3.85 -16.17
N THR A 206 -16.94 -3.59 -17.00
CA THR A 206 -15.84 -2.67 -16.69
C THR A 206 -16.26 -1.22 -16.91
N PHE A 207 -15.84 -0.38 -16.00
CA PHE A 207 -15.97 1.07 -16.12
C PHE A 207 -14.69 1.77 -15.70
N MET A 208 -14.49 2.97 -16.20
CA MET A 208 -13.48 3.92 -15.74
C MET A 208 -14.19 5.12 -15.11
N MET A 209 -13.74 5.49 -13.92
CA MET A 209 -14.21 6.68 -13.20
C MET A 209 -13.09 7.71 -13.17
N GLU A 210 -13.39 8.92 -13.64
CA GLU A 210 -12.56 10.10 -13.48
C GLU A 210 -13.22 11.02 -12.45
N ALA A 211 -12.47 11.49 -11.47
CA ALA A 211 -12.95 12.41 -10.44
C ALA A 211 -11.88 13.48 -10.18
N THR A 212 -12.25 14.75 -10.30
CA THR A 212 -11.33 15.86 -10.02
C THR A 212 -11.52 16.33 -8.60
N PHE A 213 -10.43 16.55 -7.88
CA PHE A 213 -10.47 17.15 -6.56
C PHE A 213 -10.12 18.64 -6.64
N LEU A 214 -11.10 19.50 -6.35
CA LEU A 214 -10.94 20.94 -6.26
C LEU A 214 -11.34 21.40 -4.86
N THR A 215 -10.54 22.25 -4.27
CA THR A 215 -10.82 22.87 -2.96
C THR A 215 -10.33 24.30 -2.93
N ASP A 216 -11.14 25.18 -2.35
CA ASP A 216 -10.78 26.54 -2.02
C ASP A 216 -10.08 26.65 -0.66
N ASN A 217 -10.07 25.56 0.11
CA ASN A 217 -9.37 25.49 1.37
C ASN A 217 -7.85 25.45 1.15
N GLU A 218 -7.14 26.26 1.90
CA GLU A 218 -5.68 26.23 1.91
C GLU A 218 -5.20 24.84 2.37
N ARG A 219 -4.33 24.26 1.56
CA ARG A 219 -3.69 22.97 1.87
C ARG A 219 -2.22 23.26 2.12
N LEU A 220 -1.85 23.23 3.39
CA LEU A 220 -0.50 23.54 3.82
C LEU A 220 0.41 22.31 3.73
N THR A 221 1.62 22.49 3.27
CA THR A 221 2.71 21.54 3.40
C THR A 221 3.30 21.61 4.82
N ASP A 222 4.12 20.65 5.23
CA ASP A 222 4.72 20.65 6.56
C ASP A 222 5.60 21.89 6.78
N LYS A 223 6.30 22.34 5.74
CA LYS A 223 7.09 23.55 5.75
C LYS A 223 6.22 24.80 6.00
N GLU A 224 5.12 24.94 5.27
CA GLU A 224 4.18 26.06 5.44
C GLU A 224 3.51 26.04 6.81
N VAL A 225 3.21 24.86 7.36
CA VAL A 225 2.70 24.71 8.75
C VAL A 225 3.73 25.22 9.74
N LYS A 226 5.00 24.81 9.63
CA LYS A 226 6.08 25.23 10.51
C LYS A 226 6.33 26.75 10.42
N GLU A 227 6.35 27.28 9.19
CA GLU A 227 6.47 28.72 8.95
C GLU A 227 5.34 29.51 9.62
N LYS A 228 4.08 29.13 9.43
CA LYS A 228 2.93 29.79 10.08
C LYS A 228 2.97 29.67 11.61
N VAL A 229 3.42 28.54 12.15
CA VAL A 229 3.54 28.32 13.59
C VAL A 229 4.66 29.19 14.18
N SER A 230 5.78 29.35 13.47
CA SER A 230 6.92 30.19 13.91
C SER A 230 6.57 31.68 14.03
N GLU A 231 5.53 32.14 13.35
CA GLU A 231 5.03 33.53 13.49
C GLU A 231 4.27 33.76 14.82
N ILE A 232 3.82 32.68 15.48
CA ILE A 232 2.88 32.76 16.62
C ILE A 232 3.54 32.30 17.92
N VAL A 233 4.51 31.36 17.85
CA VAL A 233 5.14 30.76 19.03
C VAL A 233 6.66 30.93 18.99
N PRO A 234 7.34 30.90 20.16
CA PRO A 234 8.80 30.86 20.22
C PRO A 234 9.40 29.62 19.54
N ASP A 235 10.66 29.71 19.09
CA ASP A 235 11.34 28.65 18.34
C ASP A 235 11.30 27.26 18.99
N TYR A 236 11.43 27.20 20.31
CA TYR A 236 11.37 25.93 21.06
C TYR A 236 9.99 25.26 21.09
N MET A 237 8.94 25.94 20.63
CA MET A 237 7.58 25.41 20.49
C MET A 237 7.23 25.03 19.07
N ILE A 238 8.11 25.30 18.08
CA ILE A 238 7.86 24.90 16.71
C ILE A 238 7.92 23.36 16.64
N PRO A 239 6.92 22.69 16.05
CA PRO A 239 6.92 21.24 15.95
C PRO A 239 8.09 20.75 15.09
N GLU A 240 8.84 19.78 15.59
CA GLU A 240 9.92 19.16 14.84
C GLU A 240 9.38 18.38 13.63
N TYR A 241 8.25 17.70 13.81
CA TYR A 241 7.59 16.89 12.80
C TYR A 241 6.12 17.28 12.65
N VAL A 242 5.66 17.32 11.40
CA VAL A 242 4.25 17.49 11.01
C VAL A 242 3.88 16.29 10.16
N LYS A 243 2.78 15.61 10.47
CA LYS A 243 2.33 14.44 9.73
C LYS A 243 0.87 14.55 9.35
N TYR A 244 0.55 14.11 8.14
CA TYR A 244 -0.80 14.19 7.58
C TYR A 244 -1.47 12.83 7.62
N PHE A 245 -2.64 12.79 8.23
CA PHE A 245 -3.47 11.60 8.29
C PHE A 245 -4.65 11.74 7.33
N TYR A 246 -4.84 10.76 6.46
CA TYR A 246 -6.06 10.66 5.65
C TYR A 246 -7.21 10.04 6.44
N ASP A 247 -6.89 9.33 7.51
CA ASP A 247 -7.84 8.77 8.45
C ASP A 247 -7.20 8.73 9.84
N ILE A 248 -7.78 9.46 10.81
CA ILE A 248 -7.23 9.53 12.16
C ILE A 248 -7.62 8.26 12.93
N PRO A 249 -6.65 7.47 13.44
CA PRO A 249 -6.97 6.28 14.20
C PRO A 249 -7.72 6.60 15.48
N LEU A 250 -8.84 5.90 15.69
CA LEU A 250 -9.68 6.04 16.87
C LEU A 250 -9.57 4.78 17.74
N SER A 251 -9.62 4.98 19.07
CA SER A 251 -9.77 3.91 20.04
C SER A 251 -11.18 3.30 19.99
N SER A 252 -11.40 2.18 20.65
CA SER A 252 -12.72 1.52 20.76
C SER A 252 -13.82 2.45 21.33
N ASN A 253 -13.43 3.48 22.07
CA ASN A 253 -14.33 4.47 22.66
C ASN A 253 -14.52 5.73 21.78
N GLY A 254 -14.05 5.70 20.52
CA GLY A 254 -14.18 6.81 19.58
C GLY A 254 -13.27 8.01 19.83
N LYS A 255 -12.29 7.91 20.74
CA LYS A 255 -11.28 8.94 20.98
C LYS A 255 -10.05 8.71 20.11
N ILE A 256 -9.31 9.78 19.83
CA ILE A 256 -8.05 9.71 19.08
C ILE A 256 -7.08 8.71 19.76
N ASP A 257 -6.64 7.71 19.02
CA ASP A 257 -5.69 6.71 19.48
C ASP A 257 -4.24 7.23 19.32
N ARG A 258 -3.79 7.93 20.35
CA ARG A 258 -2.43 8.50 20.34
C ARG A 258 -1.31 7.46 20.27
N LYS A 259 -1.56 6.22 20.72
CA LYS A 259 -0.57 5.14 20.62
C LYS A 259 -0.36 4.73 19.17
N LYS A 260 -1.45 4.51 18.43
CA LYS A 260 -1.38 4.22 16.99
C LYS A 260 -0.76 5.36 16.20
N ILE A 261 -1.07 6.61 16.55
CA ILE A 261 -0.43 7.78 15.94
C ILE A 261 1.09 7.75 16.17
N ALA A 262 1.54 7.51 17.41
CA ALA A 262 2.96 7.45 17.73
C ALA A 262 3.68 6.29 17.02
N GLN A 263 3.03 5.14 16.91
CA GLN A 263 3.55 4.00 16.13
C GLN A 263 3.71 4.35 14.64
N ASP A 264 2.76 5.08 14.09
CA ASP A 264 2.79 5.51 12.69
C ASP A 264 3.94 6.49 12.40
N PHE A 265 4.32 7.34 13.37
CA PHE A 265 5.52 8.17 13.29
C PHE A 265 6.82 7.37 13.29
N SER A 266 6.89 6.24 13.99
CA SER A 266 8.10 5.41 14.05
C SER A 266 8.31 4.57 12.79
N ILE A 267 7.26 4.30 12.02
CA ILE A 267 7.33 3.56 10.75
C ILE A 267 7.97 4.39 9.63
N GLU A 268 7.85 5.71 9.68
CA GLU A 268 8.40 6.65 8.67
C GLU A 268 9.86 7.05 8.87
N LYS A 269 10.56 6.50 9.84
CA LYS A 269 12.01 6.58 9.82
C LYS A 269 12.45 5.94 8.50
N GLU A 270 12.87 6.79 7.55
CA GLU A 270 13.25 6.44 6.18
C GLU A 270 13.68 4.98 6.07
N LEU A 271 12.85 4.15 5.45
CA LEU A 271 13.26 2.81 5.05
C LEU A 271 14.32 3.00 3.95
N THR A 272 15.55 3.18 4.38
CA THR A 272 16.72 3.20 3.50
C THR A 272 16.87 1.80 2.90
N GLU A 273 17.71 1.64 1.88
CA GLU A 273 18.09 0.32 1.38
C GLU A 273 18.60 -0.61 2.51
N ASP A 274 19.14 -0.02 3.59
CA ASP A 274 19.55 -0.73 4.80
C ASP A 274 18.40 -1.24 5.68
N ASP A 275 17.18 -0.75 5.49
CA ASP A 275 16.00 -1.21 6.23
C ASP A 275 15.26 -2.37 5.54
N MET A 276 15.64 -2.72 4.32
CA MET A 276 15.06 -3.83 3.57
C MET A 276 15.60 -5.18 4.05
N MET A 277 14.74 -6.20 3.99
CA MET A 277 15.16 -7.58 4.27
C MET A 277 16.23 -8.01 3.29
N LYS A 278 17.31 -8.61 3.79
CA LYS A 278 18.47 -9.04 3.00
C LYS A 278 18.55 -10.57 2.87
N THR A 279 17.87 -11.32 3.74
CA THR A 279 17.86 -12.78 3.72
C THR A 279 16.43 -13.34 3.78
N GLN A 280 16.27 -14.59 3.32
CA GLN A 280 15.01 -15.33 3.39
C GLN A 280 14.55 -15.52 4.84
N THR A 281 15.49 -15.62 5.77
CA THR A 281 15.23 -15.74 7.20
C THR A 281 14.65 -14.43 7.74
N GLU A 282 15.22 -13.29 7.36
CA GLU A 282 14.65 -11.97 7.71
C GLU A 282 13.21 -11.82 7.21
N GLU A 283 12.91 -12.23 5.98
CA GLU A 283 11.56 -12.21 5.44
C GLU A 283 10.60 -13.09 6.25
N THR A 284 11.07 -14.28 6.64
CA THR A 284 10.27 -15.21 7.45
C THR A 284 10.00 -14.64 8.84
N VAL A 285 11.00 -14.08 9.50
CA VAL A 285 10.86 -13.42 10.81
C VAL A 285 9.91 -12.22 10.71
N SER A 286 10.07 -11.40 9.68
CA SER A 286 9.20 -10.25 9.42
C SER A 286 7.74 -10.64 9.25
N ALA A 287 7.48 -11.70 8.47
CA ALA A 287 6.13 -12.20 8.25
C ALA A 287 5.48 -12.69 9.56
N ILE A 288 6.24 -13.43 10.38
CA ILE A 288 5.74 -13.95 11.67
C ILE A 288 5.49 -12.80 12.66
N TRP A 289 6.40 -11.82 12.76
CA TRP A 289 6.22 -10.66 13.63
C TRP A 289 5.02 -9.82 13.18
N SER A 290 4.85 -9.62 11.87
CA SER A 290 3.69 -8.92 11.29
C SER A 290 2.38 -9.60 11.68
N GLU A 291 2.32 -10.94 11.59
CA GLU A 291 1.15 -11.73 11.98
C GLU A 291 0.84 -11.60 13.48
N ILE A 292 1.86 -11.74 14.33
CA ILE A 292 1.69 -11.71 15.79
C ILE A 292 1.31 -10.33 16.33
N LEU A 293 1.96 -9.29 15.78
CA LEU A 293 1.82 -7.91 16.27
C LEU A 293 0.73 -7.13 15.54
N GLY A 294 0.17 -7.70 14.44
CA GLY A 294 -0.84 -7.03 13.62
C GLY A 294 -0.28 -5.82 12.86
N LEU A 295 0.99 -5.90 12.43
CA LEU A 295 1.69 -4.84 11.71
C LEU A 295 1.76 -5.17 10.21
N ASN A 296 1.61 -4.15 9.37
CA ASN A 296 1.63 -4.32 7.91
C ASN A 296 3.06 -4.28 7.32
N SER A 297 4.02 -3.72 8.05
CA SER A 297 5.42 -3.68 7.66
C SER A 297 6.33 -3.57 8.87
N ILE A 298 7.51 -4.18 8.75
CA ILE A 298 8.55 -4.14 9.78
C ILE A 298 9.87 -3.94 9.05
N SER A 299 10.68 -2.94 9.49
CA SER A 299 12.06 -2.79 9.02
C SER A 299 12.94 -3.88 9.60
N ARG A 300 14.00 -4.29 8.86
CA ARG A 300 15.01 -5.21 9.39
C ARG A 300 15.69 -4.70 10.66
N ASN A 301 15.73 -3.39 10.83
CA ASN A 301 16.30 -2.71 12.00
C ASN A 301 15.32 -2.51 13.16
N SER A 302 14.05 -2.88 12.98
CA SER A 302 13.02 -2.72 14.02
C SER A 302 13.31 -3.60 15.24
N GLY A 303 13.24 -3.01 16.43
CA GLY A 303 13.31 -3.72 17.71
C GLY A 303 11.95 -4.31 18.07
N PHE A 304 11.92 -5.60 18.46
CA PHE A 304 10.67 -6.31 18.80
C PHE A 304 9.81 -5.57 19.84
N ILE A 305 10.44 -5.07 20.90
CA ILE A 305 9.74 -4.31 21.95
C ILE A 305 9.29 -2.94 21.44
N GLU A 306 10.12 -2.28 20.63
CA GLU A 306 9.84 -0.94 20.08
C GLU A 306 8.59 -0.94 19.19
N ILE A 307 8.37 -2.03 18.45
CA ILE A 307 7.21 -2.18 17.56
C ILE A 307 5.98 -2.76 18.26
N GLY A 308 6.01 -2.89 19.59
CA GLY A 308 4.87 -3.29 20.41
C GLY A 308 4.84 -4.75 20.85
N GLY A 309 5.94 -5.48 20.66
CA GLY A 309 6.10 -6.84 21.17
C GLY A 309 6.18 -6.87 22.71
N ASP A 310 5.55 -7.89 23.27
CA ASP A 310 5.60 -8.20 24.70
C ASP A 310 6.06 -9.67 24.93
N SER A 311 6.17 -10.08 26.19
CA SER A 311 6.62 -11.44 26.53
C SER A 311 5.70 -12.55 26.01
N LEU A 312 4.40 -12.26 25.85
CA LEU A 312 3.43 -13.21 25.30
C LEU A 312 3.63 -13.37 23.78
N ALA A 313 3.78 -12.26 23.08
CA ALA A 313 4.08 -12.24 21.66
C ALA A 313 5.45 -12.91 21.36
N ALA A 314 6.46 -12.65 22.20
CA ALA A 314 7.77 -13.31 22.12
C ALA A 314 7.64 -14.84 22.25
N THR A 315 6.90 -15.32 23.23
CA THR A 315 6.69 -16.76 23.43
C THR A 315 5.99 -17.41 22.22
N LYS A 316 4.99 -16.73 21.63
CA LYS A 316 4.33 -17.19 20.40
C LYS A 316 5.31 -17.26 19.24
N PHE A 317 6.12 -16.22 19.04
CA PHE A 317 7.14 -16.18 18.01
C PHE A 317 8.12 -17.36 18.12
N LEU A 318 8.69 -17.58 19.31
CA LEU A 318 9.63 -18.68 19.56
C LEU A 318 9.01 -20.05 19.31
N THR A 319 7.75 -20.22 19.66
CA THR A 319 7.00 -21.47 19.36
C THR A 319 6.84 -21.69 17.86
N ILE A 320 6.54 -20.63 17.09
CA ILE A 320 6.39 -20.72 15.63
C ILE A 320 7.73 -21.04 14.96
N ILE A 321 8.83 -20.37 15.36
CA ILE A 321 10.17 -20.63 14.84
C ILE A 321 10.59 -22.06 15.13
N LYS A 322 10.42 -22.54 16.34
CA LYS A 322 10.72 -23.94 16.70
C LYS A 322 9.95 -24.95 15.82
N ASN A 323 8.67 -24.68 15.59
CA ASN A 323 7.84 -25.58 14.77
C ASN A 323 8.12 -25.49 13.27
N ARG A 324 8.48 -24.33 12.75
CA ARG A 324 8.69 -24.12 11.29
C ARG A 324 10.11 -24.40 10.85
N MET A 325 11.09 -24.07 11.68
CA MET A 325 12.52 -24.11 11.33
C MET A 325 13.34 -25.09 12.19
N GLY A 326 12.74 -25.76 13.18
CA GLY A 326 13.45 -26.68 14.08
C GLY A 326 14.40 -26.02 15.08
N VAL A 327 14.47 -24.70 15.09
CA VAL A 327 15.44 -23.93 15.88
C VAL A 327 14.87 -23.61 17.27
N ASP A 328 15.65 -23.91 18.32
CA ASP A 328 15.28 -23.59 19.70
C ASP A 328 16.04 -22.34 20.18
N ILE A 329 15.30 -21.26 20.37
CA ILE A 329 15.80 -19.97 20.87
C ILE A 329 15.17 -19.70 22.22
N SER A 330 15.99 -19.36 23.22
CA SER A 330 15.48 -18.97 24.53
C SER A 330 14.93 -17.54 24.51
N LEU A 331 14.01 -17.27 25.45
CA LEU A 331 13.47 -15.92 25.63
C LEU A 331 14.57 -14.89 25.94
N GLN A 332 15.61 -15.30 26.66
CA GLN A 332 16.76 -14.46 26.96
C GLN A 332 17.54 -14.12 25.68
N GLN A 333 17.84 -15.10 24.83
CA GLN A 333 18.53 -14.86 23.54
C GLN A 333 17.73 -13.93 22.63
N MET A 334 16.40 -14.05 22.61
CA MET A 334 15.53 -13.14 21.87
C MET A 334 15.62 -11.70 22.37
N PHE A 335 15.63 -11.48 23.67
CA PHE A 335 15.75 -10.14 24.25
C PHE A 335 17.15 -9.54 24.19
N GLU A 336 18.20 -10.37 24.09
CA GLU A 336 19.56 -9.92 23.82
C GLU A 336 19.75 -9.49 22.35
N ASN A 337 18.99 -10.09 21.42
CA ASN A 337 19.02 -9.83 19.98
C ASN A 337 17.72 -9.15 19.53
N GLN A 338 17.41 -7.96 20.03
CA GLN A 338 16.11 -7.33 19.93
C GLN A 338 15.69 -6.91 18.52
N THR A 339 16.60 -6.75 17.57
CA THR A 339 16.26 -6.31 16.21
C THR A 339 16.00 -7.50 15.29
N LEU A 340 15.14 -7.30 14.30
CA LEU A 340 14.71 -8.35 13.39
C LEU A 340 15.90 -9.06 12.72
N TYR A 341 16.87 -8.29 12.17
CA TYR A 341 18.03 -8.89 11.50
C TYR A 341 18.90 -9.70 12.44
N LYS A 342 19.08 -9.28 13.71
CA LYS A 342 19.87 -10.05 14.68
C LYS A 342 19.20 -11.36 15.08
N ILE A 343 17.87 -11.36 15.19
CA ILE A 343 17.12 -12.59 15.41
C ILE A 343 17.24 -13.52 14.21
N ALA A 344 17.20 -12.99 12.99
CA ALA A 344 17.38 -13.79 11.78
C ALA A 344 18.80 -14.40 11.71
N GLU A 345 19.85 -13.61 11.99
CA GLU A 345 21.23 -14.10 12.08
C GLU A 345 21.38 -15.20 13.15
N LEU A 346 20.75 -15.05 14.31
CA LEU A 346 20.79 -16.06 15.36
C LEU A 346 20.09 -17.37 14.92
N ILE A 347 18.99 -17.27 14.15
CA ILE A 347 18.31 -18.42 13.59
C ILE A 347 19.22 -19.13 12.57
N GLU A 348 19.82 -18.38 11.66
CA GLU A 348 20.73 -18.91 10.63
C GLU A 348 21.93 -19.64 11.25
N GLN A 349 22.57 -19.06 12.26
CA GLN A 349 23.67 -19.71 13.00
C GLN A 349 23.26 -21.02 13.62
N LYS A 350 22.08 -21.08 14.25
CA LYS A 350 21.59 -22.30 14.88
C LYS A 350 21.17 -23.40 13.89
N VAL A 351 20.71 -23.03 12.70
CA VAL A 351 20.46 -23.98 11.61
C VAL A 351 21.78 -24.58 11.13
N GLU A 352 22.81 -23.76 10.89
CA GLU A 352 24.14 -24.24 10.49
C GLU A 352 24.76 -25.16 11.55
N GLU A 353 24.65 -24.83 12.83
CA GLU A 353 25.13 -25.70 13.92
C GLU A 353 24.43 -27.06 13.92
N SER A 354 23.11 -27.11 13.72
CA SER A 354 22.34 -28.37 13.70
C SER A 354 22.70 -29.24 12.50
N ASP A 355 22.92 -28.64 11.32
CA ASP A 355 23.30 -29.35 10.10
C ASP A 355 24.72 -29.93 10.20
N MET A 356 25.65 -29.30 10.94
CA MET A 356 26.99 -29.82 11.21
C MET A 356 26.96 -31.04 12.18
N GLU A 357 26.10 -31.00 13.19
CA GLU A 357 25.96 -32.13 14.14
C GLU A 357 25.32 -33.37 13.49
N GLU A 358 24.40 -33.20 12.52
CA GLU A 358 23.81 -34.33 11.77
C GLU A 358 24.75 -34.89 10.69
N GLY A 359 25.77 -34.14 10.25
CA GLY A 359 26.74 -34.56 9.23
C GLY A 359 27.94 -35.35 9.77
N GLU A 360 28.13 -35.45 11.10
CA GLU A 360 29.22 -36.20 11.75
C GLU A 360 28.80 -37.59 12.26
N ILE A 361 27.59 -38.09 11.94
CA ILE A 361 27.11 -39.43 12.21
C ILE A 361 27.09 -40.25 10.91
#